data_e3092529fab2022df39e19fa83625df4
#
_entry.id   e3092529fab2022df39e19fa83625df4
#
_cell.length_a   1.000
_cell.length_b   1.000
_cell.length_c   1.000
_cell.angle_alpha   90.00
_cell.angle_beta   90.00
_cell.angle_gamma   90.00
#
_symmetry.space_group_name_H-M   'P 1'
#
loop_
_entity.id
_entity.type
_entity.pdbx_description
1 polymer ?
#
loop_
_entity_poly.entity_id
_entity_poly.type
_entity_poly.pdbx_seq_one_letter_code
_entity_poly.pdbx_strand_id
1 'polypeptide(L)'
;MPESPTSPPTSPLPGSPTNNATPPSPVSALLRATVLFAAFLALQLVLFKSLLTFPSSRFLPAPRRSNSTWANGAVDDAEECKAGLIYVYDLPPEFNHDLVAHCDRLWPWYSFCPYLSNGGLGRPAAEVPALSAIVPNASMPNWYNTDQFPLEVIVHRRLLSHRCRTIDASLATAFYVPFYAGLDVGSHLWGPNSTVADRDRAGARLLRWLRGQPFFAKSGGWDHFITLGRITWDFRRYGADGWGTNLVLMPGMENVTRLVIEGDRLDPLDVGVPYPTGFHPRRAADVRAWQEHVLSLDRRNLFGFAGAPRSGFPDDFRDVLLEECEDAGSDRCRAVDCRGTRCNDDGAAVMRLFMGSRFCLQPRGDSFTRRSLFDCMVAGAVPVLFWRRTAYDAYRWFLPRGEEGEWSVFIDRRALRVGNVSVRDVLEGYSERRVRRMRERVVEMIPRLVYGSSPDGLGDGMDDALDVALGGVLKRFRHRRWSIGHEELELNLSQLELNFSTSWIESNYFCGLFTFTVTIFVGFREHCSRAPAWAFGRWGTTTAWQQQNDDASNF
;
A
#
# COMPACT_ATOMS: atom_id res chain seq x y z
N MET A 1 -46.25 39.24 30.62
CA MET A 1 -46.96 40.57 30.43
C MET A 1 -45.87 41.65 30.50
N PRO A 2 -45.81 42.61 29.57
CA PRO A 2 -46.69 42.98 28.47
C PRO A 2 -46.02 42.90 27.09
N GLU A 3 -46.70 42.60 26.05
CA GLU A 3 -47.40 43.39 25.01
C GLU A 3 -46.53 43.84 23.84
N SER A 4 -46.92 43.33 22.67
CA SER A 4 -46.46 43.73 21.32
C SER A 4 -47.14 45.02 20.87
N PRO A 5 -46.56 45.74 19.91
CA PRO A 5 -47.38 46.59 19.03
C PRO A 5 -47.21 46.28 17.53
N THR A 6 -48.29 46.07 16.93
CA THR A 6 -48.95 46.40 15.64
C THR A 6 -48.18 47.12 14.53
N SER A 7 -48.35 46.59 13.31
CA SER A 7 -47.96 47.15 12.01
C SER A 7 -48.98 48.23 11.49
N PRO A 8 -48.56 49.17 10.65
CA PRO A 8 -49.47 50.00 9.84
C PRO A 8 -49.46 49.61 8.34
N PRO A 9 -50.41 50.15 7.55
CA PRO A 9 -50.93 49.55 6.33
C PRO A 9 -50.26 50.06 5.05
N THR A 10 -50.34 49.23 4.01
CA THR A 10 -49.84 49.46 2.64
C THR A 10 -50.85 50.26 1.78
N SER A 11 -50.32 51.19 0.96
CA SER A 11 -51.02 51.80 -0.15
C SER A 11 -50.54 51.29 -1.49
N PRO A 12 -51.39 51.31 -2.56
CA PRO A 12 -51.09 50.62 -3.82
C PRO A 12 -50.44 51.56 -4.86
N LEU A 13 -49.58 50.96 -5.76
CA LEU A 13 -49.05 51.59 -6.95
C LEU A 13 -49.54 50.90 -8.24
N PRO A 14 -49.57 51.59 -9.36
CA PRO A 14 -50.41 51.31 -10.53
C PRO A 14 -49.79 50.35 -11.55
N GLY A 15 -50.67 49.75 -12.37
CA GLY A 15 -50.44 48.63 -13.27
C GLY A 15 -49.47 48.88 -14.45
N SER A 16 -48.91 47.79 -14.91
CA SER A 16 -48.22 47.62 -16.21
C SER A 16 -48.94 46.58 -17.08
N PRO A 17 -48.85 46.66 -18.38
CA PRO A 17 -49.78 46.00 -19.31
C PRO A 17 -49.51 44.48 -19.46
N THR A 18 -50.58 43.76 -19.52
CA THR A 18 -50.61 42.31 -19.76
C THR A 18 -50.36 41.97 -21.20
N ASN A 19 -49.21 41.26 -21.48
CA ASN A 19 -49.03 40.50 -22.71
C ASN A 19 -49.62 39.12 -22.54
N ASN A 20 -50.76 38.89 -23.17
CA ASN A 20 -51.39 37.55 -23.28
C ASN A 20 -50.63 36.70 -24.28
N ALA A 21 -49.72 35.90 -23.80
CA ALA A 21 -49.20 34.71 -24.54
C ALA A 21 -49.88 33.47 -23.96
N THR A 22 -50.75 32.85 -24.73
CA THR A 22 -51.38 31.56 -24.41
C THR A 22 -50.29 30.48 -24.17
N PRO A 23 -50.35 29.72 -23.10
CA PRO A 23 -49.38 28.62 -22.89
C PRO A 23 -49.59 27.52 -23.93
N PRO A 24 -48.48 26.92 -24.46
CA PRO A 24 -48.60 25.81 -25.43
C PRO A 24 -49.30 24.63 -24.75
N SER A 25 -50.15 23.94 -25.55
CA SER A 25 -50.92 22.79 -25.07
C SER A 25 -49.99 21.69 -24.56
N PRO A 26 -50.31 20.94 -23.50
CA PRO A 26 -49.47 19.89 -22.92
C PRO A 26 -49.03 18.81 -23.93
N VAL A 27 -49.81 18.61 -24.99
CA VAL A 27 -49.52 17.66 -26.07
C VAL A 27 -48.35 18.13 -26.94
N SER A 28 -48.21 19.44 -27.20
CA SER A 28 -47.09 19.99 -27.99
C SER A 28 -45.78 20.01 -27.20
N ALA A 29 -45.84 20.15 -25.89
CA ALA A 29 -44.64 20.05 -25.02
C ALA A 29 -44.13 18.60 -24.93
N LEU A 30 -45.05 17.63 -24.81
CA LEU A 30 -44.69 16.20 -24.79
C LEU A 30 -44.07 15.75 -26.12
N LEU A 31 -44.62 16.19 -27.24
CA LEU A 31 -44.11 15.86 -28.59
C LEU A 31 -42.69 16.43 -28.81
N ARG A 32 -42.43 17.66 -28.33
CA ARG A 32 -41.09 18.25 -28.39
C ARG A 32 -40.09 17.52 -27.50
N ALA A 33 -40.48 17.11 -26.31
CA ALA A 33 -39.63 16.35 -25.39
C ALA A 33 -39.28 14.96 -25.96
N THR A 34 -40.25 14.26 -26.58
CA THR A 34 -39.98 12.96 -27.20
C THR A 34 -39.08 13.05 -28.45
N VAL A 35 -39.22 14.11 -29.26
CA VAL A 35 -38.34 14.32 -30.42
C VAL A 35 -36.91 14.66 -29.98
N LEU A 36 -36.73 15.48 -28.97
CA LEU A 36 -35.42 15.80 -28.40
C LEU A 36 -34.75 14.58 -27.77
N PHE A 37 -35.51 13.74 -27.09
CA PHE A 37 -34.99 12.50 -26.48
C PHE A 37 -34.58 11.47 -27.56
N ALA A 38 -35.37 11.33 -28.64
CA ALA A 38 -35.02 10.48 -29.76
C ALA A 38 -33.76 10.96 -30.49
N ALA A 39 -33.61 12.29 -30.69
CA ALA A 39 -32.41 12.87 -31.28
C ALA A 39 -31.16 12.67 -30.41
N PHE A 40 -31.32 12.76 -29.12
CA PHE A 40 -30.22 12.50 -28.15
C PHE A 40 -29.78 11.02 -28.20
N LEU A 41 -30.72 10.08 -28.22
CA LEU A 41 -30.41 8.65 -28.36
C LEU A 41 -29.73 8.33 -29.71
N ALA A 42 -30.18 8.96 -30.79
CA ALA A 42 -29.58 8.78 -32.11
C ALA A 42 -28.11 9.31 -32.13
N LEU A 43 -27.86 10.46 -31.48
CA LEU A 43 -26.52 11.02 -31.35
C LEU A 43 -25.60 10.10 -30.52
N GLN A 44 -26.11 9.53 -29.42
CA GLN A 44 -25.36 8.56 -28.61
C GLN A 44 -25.03 7.29 -29.41
N LEU A 45 -25.94 6.78 -30.23
CA LEU A 45 -25.69 5.62 -31.07
C LEU A 45 -24.63 5.90 -32.16
N VAL A 46 -24.61 7.12 -32.70
CA VAL A 46 -23.60 7.53 -33.69
C VAL A 46 -22.22 7.64 -33.03
N LEU A 47 -22.13 8.24 -31.84
CA LEU A 47 -20.89 8.34 -31.08
C LEU A 47 -20.38 6.95 -30.65
N PHE A 48 -21.28 6.06 -30.23
CA PHE A 48 -20.92 4.69 -29.88
C PHE A 48 -20.41 3.88 -31.06
N LYS A 49 -21.05 4.02 -32.24
CA LYS A 49 -20.54 3.44 -33.48
C LYS A 49 -19.18 3.99 -33.89
N SER A 50 -18.97 5.29 -33.76
CA SER A 50 -17.66 5.91 -34.05
C SER A 50 -16.53 5.40 -33.14
N LEU A 51 -16.84 5.11 -31.89
CA LEU A 51 -15.90 4.50 -30.94
C LEU A 51 -15.56 3.04 -31.27
N LEU A 52 -16.51 2.29 -31.86
CA LEU A 52 -16.31 0.89 -32.24
C LEU A 52 -15.64 0.70 -33.63
N THR A 53 -15.51 1.76 -34.42
CA THR A 53 -14.92 1.71 -35.76
C THR A 53 -13.49 2.21 -35.87
N PHE A 54 -12.74 2.31 -34.76
CA PHE A 54 -11.29 2.51 -34.84
C PHE A 54 -10.65 1.28 -35.48
N PRO A 55 -9.95 1.41 -36.60
CA PRO A 55 -9.29 0.28 -37.23
C PRO A 55 -8.14 -0.20 -36.35
N SER A 56 -8.21 -1.47 -35.95
CA SER A 56 -7.10 -2.18 -35.32
C SER A 56 -5.84 -2.03 -36.17
N SER A 57 -4.85 -1.35 -35.65
CA SER A 57 -3.55 -1.21 -36.28
C SER A 57 -2.93 -2.58 -36.55
N ARG A 58 -2.57 -2.78 -37.81
CA ARG A 58 -1.98 -3.98 -38.37
C ARG A 58 -0.74 -4.41 -37.61
N PHE A 59 -0.71 -5.64 -37.17
CA PHE A 59 0.51 -6.33 -36.76
C PHE A 59 1.49 -6.37 -37.94
N LEU A 60 2.63 -5.70 -37.77
CA LEU A 60 3.77 -5.89 -38.67
C LEU A 60 4.57 -7.12 -38.17
N PRO A 61 5.04 -7.99 -39.10
CA PRO A 61 5.80 -9.16 -38.71
C PRO A 61 7.19 -8.76 -38.20
N ALA A 62 7.67 -9.50 -37.18
CA ALA A 62 8.98 -9.31 -36.55
C ALA A 62 10.12 -9.46 -37.59
N PRO A 63 11.14 -8.61 -37.54
CA PRO A 63 12.32 -8.76 -38.37
C PRO A 63 13.19 -9.93 -37.89
N ARG A 64 13.67 -10.73 -38.84
CA ARG A 64 14.63 -11.83 -38.63
C ARG A 64 15.93 -11.30 -38.01
N ARG A 65 16.42 -12.01 -36.98
CA ARG A 65 17.77 -11.85 -36.41
C ARG A 65 18.82 -11.96 -37.51
N SER A 66 19.66 -10.95 -37.62
CA SER A 66 20.99 -11.07 -38.24
C SER A 66 22.04 -10.94 -37.13
N ASN A 67 22.93 -11.90 -37.04
CA ASN A 67 24.09 -11.89 -36.17
C ASN A 67 25.01 -10.74 -36.53
N SER A 68 25.23 -9.81 -35.61
CA SER A 68 26.44 -9.00 -35.58
C SER A 68 26.85 -8.79 -34.13
N THR A 69 28.00 -9.32 -33.80
CA THR A 69 28.73 -9.20 -32.53
C THR A 69 29.34 -7.80 -32.38
N TRP A 70 29.43 -7.35 -31.12
CA TRP A 70 30.21 -6.23 -30.61
C TRP A 70 29.52 -4.83 -30.63
N ALA A 71 28.67 -4.55 -29.63
CA ALA A 71 28.45 -3.27 -28.93
C ALA A 71 27.26 -3.39 -27.98
N ASN A 72 27.29 -4.17 -26.91
CA ASN A 72 26.14 -4.51 -26.11
C ASN A 72 26.30 -4.12 -24.62
N GLY A 73 26.55 -2.86 -24.29
CA GLY A 73 26.44 -2.40 -22.90
C GLY A 73 25.34 -1.34 -22.70
N ALA A 74 25.11 -0.48 -23.69
CA ALA A 74 24.28 0.69 -23.52
C ALA A 74 22.83 0.55 -24.04
N VAL A 75 22.51 -0.51 -24.79
CA VAL A 75 21.19 -0.70 -25.42
C VAL A 75 20.23 -1.50 -24.53
N ASP A 76 20.75 -2.42 -23.70
CA ASP A 76 19.95 -3.22 -22.79
C ASP A 76 19.45 -2.40 -21.59
N ASP A 77 20.26 -1.48 -21.06
CA ASP A 77 19.88 -0.61 -19.91
C ASP A 77 18.71 0.34 -20.25
N ALA A 78 18.64 0.82 -21.50
CA ALA A 78 17.59 1.74 -21.95
C ALA A 78 16.21 1.04 -22.09
N GLU A 79 16.20 -0.26 -22.41
CA GLU A 79 14.97 -1.05 -22.52
C GLU A 79 14.41 -1.43 -21.13
N GLU A 80 15.28 -1.70 -20.18
CA GLU A 80 14.95 -2.14 -18.84
C GLU A 80 14.38 -1.01 -17.96
N CYS A 81 14.82 0.25 -18.16
CA CYS A 81 14.34 1.42 -17.43
C CYS A 81 13.24 2.21 -18.15
N LYS A 82 12.51 1.59 -19.11
CA LYS A 82 11.37 2.21 -19.82
C LYS A 82 10.27 2.73 -18.88
N ALA A 83 10.17 2.18 -17.68
CA ALA A 83 9.24 2.65 -16.66
C ALA A 83 9.60 4.03 -16.10
N GLY A 84 10.85 4.46 -16.21
CA GLY A 84 11.37 5.74 -15.75
C GLY A 84 12.61 5.60 -14.88
N LEU A 85 13.24 6.74 -14.59
CA LEU A 85 14.42 6.84 -13.76
C LEU A 85 14.06 7.33 -12.35
N ILE A 86 14.88 6.93 -11.37
CA ILE A 86 14.67 7.23 -9.95
C ILE A 86 15.83 8.11 -9.46
N TYR A 87 15.51 9.27 -8.95
CA TYR A 87 16.46 10.12 -8.22
C TYR A 87 16.39 9.81 -6.72
N VAL A 88 17.53 9.59 -6.09
CA VAL A 88 17.65 9.38 -4.65
C VAL A 88 18.20 10.66 -4.04
N TYR A 89 17.44 11.30 -3.15
CA TYR A 89 17.91 12.48 -2.46
C TYR A 89 19.12 12.16 -1.56
N ASP A 90 20.08 13.07 -1.54
CA ASP A 90 21.17 13.09 -0.56
C ASP A 90 20.71 13.91 0.66
N LEU A 91 20.11 13.22 1.64
CA LEU A 91 19.61 13.86 2.86
C LEU A 91 20.75 14.13 3.85
N PRO A 92 20.63 15.17 4.69
CA PRO A 92 21.50 15.34 5.85
C PRO A 92 21.59 14.04 6.70
N PRO A 93 22.78 13.65 7.18
CA PRO A 93 23.03 12.36 7.83
C PRO A 93 22.10 12.05 9.02
N GLU A 94 21.59 13.08 9.68
CA GLU A 94 20.65 12.95 10.82
C GLU A 94 19.36 12.19 10.45
N PHE A 95 18.96 12.16 9.18
CA PHE A 95 17.75 11.49 8.74
C PHE A 95 17.96 10.01 8.44
N ASN A 96 19.21 9.53 8.34
CA ASN A 96 19.50 8.14 7.95
C ASN A 96 20.82 7.62 8.56
N HIS A 97 21.97 8.11 8.13
CA HIS A 97 23.28 7.54 8.50
C HIS A 97 23.57 7.63 9.99
N ASP A 98 23.21 8.73 10.66
CA ASP A 98 23.43 8.91 12.09
C ASP A 98 22.59 7.93 12.92
N LEU A 99 21.38 7.58 12.46
CA LEU A 99 20.54 6.57 13.11
C LEU A 99 21.20 5.19 13.07
N VAL A 100 21.85 4.84 11.95
CA VAL A 100 22.60 3.59 11.83
C VAL A 100 23.90 3.64 12.63
N ALA A 101 24.61 4.76 12.63
CA ALA A 101 25.83 4.94 13.42
C ALA A 101 25.58 4.84 14.94
N HIS A 102 24.40 5.24 15.39
CA HIS A 102 23.99 5.17 16.80
C HIS A 102 22.93 4.08 17.04
N CYS A 103 23.02 2.97 16.32
CA CYS A 103 22.08 1.86 16.39
C CYS A 103 21.93 1.21 17.77
N ASP A 104 22.90 1.38 18.66
CA ASP A 104 22.86 0.96 20.05
C ASP A 104 21.85 1.74 20.89
N ARG A 105 21.39 2.91 20.43
CA ARG A 105 20.45 3.80 21.13
C ARG A 105 19.02 3.76 20.60
N LEU A 106 18.78 3.01 19.53
CA LEU A 106 17.46 2.94 18.90
C LEU A 106 16.40 2.25 19.75
N TRP A 107 16.82 1.35 20.64
CA TRP A 107 15.94 0.63 21.56
C TRP A 107 16.50 0.68 22.98
N PRO A 108 15.68 0.86 24.00
CA PRO A 108 16.17 0.96 25.38
C PRO A 108 16.58 -0.40 25.99
N TRP A 109 16.18 -1.52 25.39
CA TRP A 109 16.37 -2.85 25.99
C TRP A 109 17.49 -3.67 25.36
N TYR A 110 17.91 -3.35 24.13
CA TYR A 110 18.95 -4.08 23.40
C TYR A 110 19.51 -3.25 22.25
N SER A 111 20.75 -3.56 21.86
CA SER A 111 21.37 -2.94 20.70
C SER A 111 20.74 -3.43 19.41
N PHE A 112 20.33 -2.50 18.55
CA PHE A 112 19.76 -2.82 17.23
C PHE A 112 20.84 -3.00 16.15
N CYS A 113 22.10 -2.76 16.47
CA CYS A 113 23.22 -2.83 15.53
C CYS A 113 23.38 -4.18 14.81
N PRO A 114 23.20 -5.34 15.46
CA PRO A 114 23.29 -6.62 14.76
C PRO A 114 22.28 -6.77 13.61
N TYR A 115 21.13 -6.12 13.72
CA TYR A 115 20.06 -6.20 12.72
C TYR A 115 20.23 -5.18 11.59
N LEU A 116 21.03 -4.12 11.78
CA LEU A 116 21.38 -3.15 10.74
C LEU A 116 22.65 -3.49 9.98
N SER A 117 23.40 -4.52 10.42
CA SER A 117 24.57 -5.02 9.70
C SER A 117 24.22 -5.50 8.29
N ASN A 118 25.19 -5.57 7.41
CA ASN A 118 25.03 -5.96 6.00
C ASN A 118 23.95 -5.13 5.25
N GLY A 119 23.82 -3.84 5.61
CA GLY A 119 22.86 -2.94 4.98
C GLY A 119 21.41 -3.27 5.33
N GLY A 120 21.15 -3.64 6.58
CA GLY A 120 19.82 -3.96 7.10
C GLY A 120 19.42 -5.43 6.96
N LEU A 121 20.26 -6.28 6.36
CA LEU A 121 19.95 -7.72 6.26
C LEU A 121 20.18 -8.46 7.58
N GLY A 122 20.98 -7.89 8.48
CA GLY A 122 21.36 -8.51 9.74
C GLY A 122 22.60 -9.41 9.60
N ARG A 123 22.87 -10.22 10.62
CA ARG A 123 24.01 -11.15 10.60
C ARG A 123 23.75 -12.32 9.65
N PRO A 124 24.76 -12.79 8.88
CA PRO A 124 24.64 -14.00 8.06
C PRO A 124 24.20 -15.21 8.88
N ALA A 125 23.36 -16.06 8.31
CA ALA A 125 22.86 -17.26 9.01
C ALA A 125 23.97 -18.22 9.44
N ALA A 126 25.09 -18.25 8.73
CA ALA A 126 26.27 -19.04 9.11
C ALA A 126 26.86 -18.63 10.48
N GLU A 127 26.66 -17.39 10.90
CA GLU A 127 27.11 -16.86 12.20
C GLU A 127 26.06 -17.05 13.32
N VAL A 128 24.88 -17.61 12.98
CA VAL A 128 23.75 -17.78 13.90
C VAL A 128 23.42 -19.28 14.01
N PRO A 129 23.90 -19.98 15.06
CA PRO A 129 23.80 -21.44 15.17
C PRO A 129 22.39 -21.99 14.98
N ALA A 130 21.37 -21.30 15.49
CA ALA A 130 19.97 -21.72 15.36
C ALA A 130 19.50 -21.70 13.88
N LEU A 131 19.91 -20.71 13.09
CA LEU A 131 19.60 -20.60 11.66
C LEU A 131 20.43 -21.57 10.83
N SER A 132 21.73 -21.70 11.11
CA SER A 132 22.61 -22.62 10.39
C SER A 132 22.19 -24.09 10.57
N ALA A 133 21.51 -24.43 11.65
CA ALA A 133 20.98 -25.78 11.91
C ALA A 133 19.73 -26.15 11.07
N ILE A 134 19.09 -25.17 10.40
CA ILE A 134 17.85 -25.41 9.65
C ILE A 134 17.95 -25.02 8.18
N VAL A 135 18.88 -24.16 7.81
CA VAL A 135 19.08 -23.71 6.44
C VAL A 135 20.06 -24.65 5.74
N PRO A 136 19.72 -25.21 4.55
CA PRO A 136 20.67 -26.03 3.78
C PRO A 136 21.95 -25.26 3.41
N ASN A 137 23.08 -25.94 3.42
CA ASN A 137 24.38 -25.34 3.12
C ASN A 137 24.39 -24.58 1.78
N ALA A 138 23.73 -25.12 0.76
CA ALA A 138 23.63 -24.48 -0.55
C ALA A 138 22.87 -23.11 -0.51
N SER A 139 21.92 -22.96 0.41
CA SER A 139 21.13 -21.73 0.58
C SER A 139 21.70 -20.80 1.65
N MET A 140 22.66 -21.27 2.46
CA MET A 140 23.23 -20.53 3.60
C MET A 140 23.72 -19.11 3.25
N PRO A 141 24.37 -18.85 2.11
CA PRO A 141 24.85 -17.51 1.75
C PRO A 141 23.73 -16.49 1.49
N ASN A 142 22.48 -16.95 1.37
CA ASN A 142 21.30 -16.13 1.07
C ASN A 142 20.42 -15.91 2.30
N TRP A 143 20.84 -16.40 3.47
CA TRP A 143 20.08 -16.30 4.70
C TRP A 143 20.75 -15.43 5.74
N TYR A 144 19.94 -14.61 6.42
CA TYR A 144 20.38 -13.65 7.44
C TYR A 144 19.42 -13.65 8.62
N ASN A 145 19.93 -13.23 9.78
CA ASN A 145 19.09 -12.93 10.96
C ASN A 145 18.51 -11.52 10.84
N THR A 146 17.55 -11.38 9.93
CA THR A 146 16.92 -10.09 9.61
C THR A 146 15.83 -9.76 10.62
N ASP A 147 15.78 -8.53 11.10
CA ASP A 147 14.67 -8.01 11.88
C ASP A 147 13.50 -7.58 10.97
N GLN A 148 12.36 -7.23 11.55
CA GLN A 148 11.18 -6.78 10.80
C GLN A 148 11.21 -5.28 10.42
N PHE A 149 12.09 -4.47 11.03
CA PHE A 149 12.09 -3.01 10.92
C PHE A 149 13.20 -2.37 10.04
N PRO A 150 14.20 -3.08 9.48
CA PRO A 150 15.28 -2.46 8.69
C PRO A 150 14.90 -2.18 7.22
N LEU A 151 13.62 -2.23 6.84
CA LEU A 151 13.19 -2.06 5.45
C LEU A 151 13.75 -0.79 4.80
N GLU A 152 13.80 0.32 5.53
CA GLU A 152 14.27 1.63 5.04
C GLU A 152 15.76 1.56 4.63
N VAL A 153 16.56 0.86 5.43
CA VAL A 153 18.00 0.66 5.18
C VAL A 153 18.21 -0.26 3.96
N ILE A 154 17.44 -1.35 3.88
CA ILE A 154 17.49 -2.31 2.77
C ILE A 154 17.16 -1.61 1.45
N VAL A 155 16.04 -0.87 1.41
CA VAL A 155 15.56 -0.18 0.21
C VAL A 155 16.54 0.93 -0.20
N HIS A 156 17.00 1.76 0.73
CA HIS A 156 17.94 2.84 0.43
C HIS A 156 19.25 2.29 -0.16
N ARG A 157 19.84 1.29 0.48
CA ARG A 157 21.06 0.63 -0.02
C ARG A 157 20.87 0.09 -1.45
N ARG A 158 19.76 -0.60 -1.71
CA ARG A 158 19.44 -1.15 -3.02
C ARG A 158 19.26 -0.06 -4.08
N LEU A 159 18.57 1.04 -3.73
CA LEU A 159 18.35 2.16 -4.65
C LEU A 159 19.63 2.92 -4.98
N LEU A 160 20.59 3.01 -4.07
CA LEU A 160 21.88 3.65 -4.34
C LEU A 160 22.69 2.96 -5.46
N SER A 161 22.45 1.67 -5.66
CA SER A 161 23.14 0.87 -6.70
C SER A 161 22.17 0.39 -7.80
N HIS A 162 20.92 0.84 -7.78
CA HIS A 162 19.89 0.36 -8.72
C HIS A 162 20.16 0.86 -10.14
N ARG A 163 20.04 -0.03 -11.14
CA ARG A 163 20.30 0.26 -12.56
C ARG A 163 19.51 1.43 -13.13
N CYS A 164 18.28 1.66 -12.65
CA CYS A 164 17.45 2.79 -13.06
C CYS A 164 17.61 4.02 -12.17
N ARG A 165 18.65 4.10 -11.34
CA ARG A 165 19.00 5.31 -10.61
C ARG A 165 19.60 6.35 -11.55
N THR A 166 19.20 7.60 -11.38
CA THR A 166 19.86 8.76 -12.01
C THR A 166 20.44 9.70 -10.96
N ILE A 167 21.55 10.33 -11.31
CA ILE A 167 22.13 11.45 -10.54
C ILE A 167 21.62 12.80 -11.03
N ASP A 168 21.00 12.84 -12.21
CA ASP A 168 20.37 14.04 -12.76
C ASP A 168 18.88 14.02 -12.40
N ALA A 169 18.51 14.89 -11.46
CA ALA A 169 17.13 15.03 -10.99
C ALA A 169 16.15 15.48 -12.10
N SER A 170 16.66 16.15 -13.17
CA SER A 170 15.81 16.60 -14.29
C SER A 170 15.29 15.44 -15.15
N LEU A 171 15.99 14.31 -15.15
CA LEU A 171 15.63 13.10 -15.89
C LEU A 171 14.73 12.17 -15.07
N ALA A 172 14.55 12.42 -13.78
CA ALA A 172 13.82 11.54 -12.89
C ALA A 172 12.32 11.51 -13.17
N THR A 173 11.75 10.33 -13.09
CA THR A 173 10.30 10.10 -13.06
C THR A 173 9.81 10.00 -11.63
N ALA A 174 10.65 9.53 -10.72
CA ALA A 174 10.35 9.35 -9.31
C ALA A 174 11.50 9.84 -8.44
N PHE A 175 11.17 10.39 -7.27
CA PHE A 175 12.10 10.90 -6.28
C PHE A 175 11.98 10.10 -4.98
N TYR A 176 13.04 9.41 -4.59
CA TYR A 176 13.09 8.68 -3.33
C TYR A 176 13.64 9.56 -2.20
N VAL A 177 12.92 9.57 -1.08
CA VAL A 177 13.28 10.29 0.14
C VAL A 177 13.80 9.26 1.16
N PRO A 178 15.14 9.12 1.36
CA PRO A 178 15.74 8.09 2.22
C PRO A 178 15.75 8.50 3.69
N PHE A 179 14.60 8.80 4.27
CA PHE A 179 14.41 9.05 5.68
C PHE A 179 14.06 7.76 6.41
N TYR A 180 14.85 7.39 7.43
CA TYR A 180 14.62 6.20 8.24
C TYR A 180 13.64 6.50 9.38
N ALA A 181 12.41 6.84 8.98
CA ALA A 181 11.35 7.30 9.87
C ALA A 181 10.97 6.26 10.92
N GLY A 182 11.03 4.97 10.57
CA GLY A 182 10.72 3.86 11.50
C GLY A 182 11.78 3.69 12.57
N LEU A 183 13.06 3.87 12.22
CA LEU A 183 14.16 3.86 13.19
C LEU A 183 14.10 5.10 14.08
N ASP A 184 13.86 6.27 13.50
CA ASP A 184 13.73 7.53 14.25
C ASP A 184 12.60 7.46 15.27
N VAL A 185 11.37 7.19 14.85
CA VAL A 185 10.22 7.10 15.76
C VAL A 185 10.40 5.99 16.79
N GLY A 186 10.97 4.84 16.37
CA GLY A 186 11.27 3.71 17.27
C GLY A 186 12.15 4.09 18.46
N SER A 187 13.13 4.98 18.25
CA SER A 187 14.01 5.47 19.32
C SER A 187 13.29 6.34 20.36
N HIS A 188 12.11 6.85 20.01
CA HIS A 188 11.33 7.75 20.86
C HIS A 188 10.05 7.13 21.44
N LEU A 189 9.65 5.93 21.01
CA LEU A 189 8.38 5.34 21.45
C LEU A 189 8.39 4.84 22.90
N TRP A 190 9.55 4.43 23.40
CA TRP A 190 9.66 3.68 24.65
C TRP A 190 10.44 4.42 25.73
N GLY A 191 10.99 5.56 25.42
CA GLY A 191 11.75 6.37 26.39
C GLY A 191 10.82 7.03 27.41
N PRO A 192 11.07 6.90 28.74
CA PRO A 192 10.19 7.47 29.76
C PRO A 192 10.08 9.00 29.70
N ASN A 193 11.05 9.66 29.07
CA ASN A 193 11.11 11.12 28.94
C ASN A 193 10.83 11.61 27.50
N SER A 194 10.41 10.73 26.59
CA SER A 194 10.15 11.11 25.22
C SER A 194 8.82 11.84 25.11
N THR A 195 8.88 13.06 24.59
CA THR A 195 7.70 13.90 24.35
C THR A 195 7.16 13.70 22.94
N VAL A 196 5.93 14.17 22.72
CA VAL A 196 5.32 14.26 21.37
C VAL A 196 6.19 15.10 20.43
N ALA A 197 6.77 16.21 20.93
CA ALA A 197 7.65 17.07 20.16
C ALA A 197 8.94 16.36 19.74
N ASP A 198 9.47 15.45 20.55
CA ASP A 198 10.62 14.64 20.17
C ASP A 198 10.31 13.69 19.02
N ARG A 199 9.17 13.03 19.09
CA ARG A 199 8.68 12.10 18.05
C ARG A 199 8.38 12.79 16.72
N ASP A 200 8.01 14.07 16.73
CA ASP A 200 7.66 14.84 15.51
C ASP A 200 8.85 15.63 14.94
N ARG A 201 9.92 15.81 15.71
CA ARG A 201 11.03 16.71 15.39
C ARG A 201 11.70 16.40 14.06
N ALA A 202 12.08 15.14 13.84
CA ALA A 202 12.77 14.73 12.61
C ALA A 202 11.86 14.88 11.39
N GLY A 203 10.59 14.48 11.47
CA GLY A 203 9.61 14.66 10.39
C GLY A 203 9.41 16.12 10.02
N ALA A 204 9.26 17.01 11.02
CA ALA A 204 9.11 18.44 10.77
C ALA A 204 10.37 19.06 10.13
N ARG A 205 11.58 18.61 10.51
CA ARG A 205 12.85 19.04 9.90
C ARG A 205 12.97 18.54 8.47
N LEU A 206 12.65 17.29 8.21
CA LEU A 206 12.63 16.71 6.87
C LEU A 206 11.74 17.52 5.93
N LEU A 207 10.51 17.80 6.33
CA LEU A 207 9.56 18.53 5.48
C LEU A 207 10.01 19.97 5.22
N ARG A 208 10.68 20.60 6.19
CA ARG A 208 11.31 21.91 5.97
C ARG A 208 12.42 21.82 4.92
N TRP A 209 13.25 20.78 4.99
CA TRP A 209 14.31 20.54 4.01
C TRP A 209 13.74 20.25 2.60
N LEU A 210 12.73 19.36 2.51
CA LEU A 210 12.08 19.01 1.24
C LEU A 210 11.44 20.20 0.55
N ARG A 211 10.79 21.11 1.29
CA ARG A 211 10.22 22.35 0.72
C ARG A 211 11.26 23.26 0.08
N GLY A 212 12.52 23.16 0.49
CA GLY A 212 13.65 23.84 -0.16
C GLY A 212 14.15 23.17 -1.43
N GLN A 213 13.67 21.96 -1.76
CA GLN A 213 14.11 21.23 -2.95
C GLN A 213 13.25 21.64 -4.17
N PRO A 214 13.89 22.04 -5.31
CA PRO A 214 13.15 22.57 -6.46
C PRO A 214 12.10 21.59 -7.02
N PHE A 215 12.42 20.30 -7.09
CA PHE A 215 11.52 19.28 -7.65
C PHE A 215 10.36 18.98 -6.70
N PHE A 216 10.60 18.97 -5.39
CA PHE A 216 9.54 18.83 -4.40
C PHE A 216 8.62 20.04 -4.39
N ALA A 217 9.17 21.25 -4.42
CA ALA A 217 8.40 22.50 -4.48
C ALA A 217 7.53 22.57 -5.75
N LYS A 218 8.06 22.09 -6.90
CA LYS A 218 7.35 22.07 -8.18
C LYS A 218 6.19 21.06 -8.19
N SER A 219 6.41 19.87 -7.65
CA SER A 219 5.42 18.77 -7.72
C SER A 219 4.48 18.73 -6.50
N GLY A 220 4.81 19.44 -5.40
CA GLY A 220 4.10 19.25 -4.14
C GLY A 220 4.18 17.81 -3.61
N GLY A 221 5.18 17.04 -4.04
CA GLY A 221 5.46 15.68 -3.56
C GLY A 221 4.75 14.54 -4.31
N TRP A 222 3.93 14.82 -5.36
CA TRP A 222 3.15 13.77 -6.03
C TRP A 222 3.98 12.74 -6.80
N ASP A 223 5.22 13.06 -7.17
CA ASP A 223 6.22 12.18 -7.79
C ASP A 223 7.31 11.74 -6.80
N HIS A 224 7.06 11.93 -5.50
CA HIS A 224 7.96 11.53 -4.42
C HIS A 224 7.42 10.30 -3.70
N PHE A 225 8.35 9.47 -3.23
CA PHE A 225 8.01 8.35 -2.38
C PHE A 225 9.00 8.15 -1.25
N ILE A 226 8.52 7.57 -0.15
CA ILE A 226 9.27 7.25 1.05
C ILE A 226 9.00 5.80 1.44
N THR A 227 9.95 5.16 2.11
CA THR A 227 9.76 3.85 2.71
C THR A 227 9.58 4.01 4.22
N LEU A 228 8.63 3.27 4.79
CA LEU A 228 8.34 3.26 6.22
C LEU A 228 8.49 1.84 6.78
N GLY A 229 9.53 1.63 7.57
CA GLY A 229 9.89 0.32 8.14
C GLY A 229 9.05 -0.11 9.35
N ARG A 230 8.00 0.64 9.69
CA ARG A 230 7.03 0.33 10.75
C ARG A 230 5.61 0.42 10.20
N ILE A 231 4.63 0.01 11.01
CA ILE A 231 3.22 0.09 10.63
C ILE A 231 2.77 1.56 10.48
N THR A 232 1.84 1.84 9.57
CA THR A 232 1.39 3.22 9.28
C THR A 232 0.88 3.94 10.53
N TRP A 233 0.35 3.21 11.51
CA TRP A 233 -0.17 3.75 12.77
C TRP A 233 0.91 4.39 13.66
N ASP A 234 2.17 4.01 13.52
CA ASP A 234 3.29 4.65 14.19
C ASP A 234 3.60 6.05 13.61
N PHE A 235 3.00 6.40 12.46
CA PHE A 235 3.20 7.67 11.75
C PHE A 235 1.92 8.51 11.63
N ARG A 236 0.78 8.04 12.19
CA ARG A 236 -0.54 8.67 12.11
C ARG A 236 -1.10 8.95 13.50
N ARG A 237 -0.36 9.69 14.31
CA ARG A 237 -0.88 10.05 15.64
C ARG A 237 -2.13 10.90 15.51
N TYR A 238 -3.20 10.44 16.10
CA TYR A 238 -4.45 11.19 16.25
C TYR A 238 -4.51 11.80 17.67
N GLY A 239 -4.62 13.12 17.75
CA GLY A 239 -4.66 13.85 19.03
C GLY A 239 -3.29 14.21 19.61
N ALA A 240 -3.33 14.96 20.71
CA ALA A 240 -2.11 15.53 21.33
C ALA A 240 -1.22 14.47 21.99
N ASP A 241 -1.82 13.45 22.63
CA ASP A 241 -1.13 12.48 23.49
C ASP A 241 -1.12 11.06 22.91
N GLY A 242 -1.44 10.91 21.61
CA GLY A 242 -1.53 9.62 20.94
C GLY A 242 -0.17 8.95 20.71
N TRP A 243 -0.22 7.70 20.29
CA TRP A 243 0.94 6.88 19.93
C TRP A 243 1.63 7.38 18.65
N GLY A 244 2.95 7.22 18.57
CA GLY A 244 3.72 7.47 17.36
C GLY A 244 4.00 8.95 17.05
N THR A 245 4.45 9.20 15.81
CA THR A 245 4.62 10.53 15.23
C THR A 245 3.43 10.92 14.35
N ASN A 246 3.31 12.21 14.03
CA ASN A 246 2.31 12.75 13.12
C ASN A 246 2.82 12.89 11.67
N LEU A 247 3.92 12.26 11.30
CA LEU A 247 4.62 12.46 10.04
C LEU A 247 3.69 12.45 8.81
N VAL A 248 2.84 11.42 8.70
CA VAL A 248 1.96 11.23 7.53
C VAL A 248 0.88 12.32 7.40
N LEU A 249 0.48 12.92 8.54
CA LEU A 249 -0.53 13.97 8.60
C LEU A 249 0.09 15.40 8.61
N MET A 250 1.41 15.51 8.57
CA MET A 250 2.09 16.82 8.52
C MET A 250 1.91 17.46 7.14
N PRO A 251 1.69 18.80 7.06
CA PRO A 251 1.62 19.52 5.80
C PRO A 251 2.86 19.29 4.94
N GLY A 252 2.67 18.83 3.70
CA GLY A 252 3.71 18.45 2.75
C GLY A 252 3.82 16.94 2.51
N MET A 253 3.12 16.09 3.30
CA MET A 253 3.06 14.64 3.07
C MET A 253 1.80 14.18 2.30
N GLU A 254 0.90 15.11 1.98
CA GLU A 254 -0.42 14.82 1.41
C GLU A 254 -0.38 14.10 0.06
N ASN A 255 0.71 14.28 -0.68
CA ASN A 255 0.89 13.70 -2.01
C ASN A 255 1.98 12.63 -2.08
N VAL A 256 2.81 12.50 -1.05
CA VAL A 256 3.95 11.58 -1.03
C VAL A 256 3.46 10.13 -0.93
N THR A 257 3.89 9.28 -1.87
CA THR A 257 3.60 7.84 -1.82
C THR A 257 4.44 7.17 -0.75
N ARG A 258 3.83 6.33 0.06
CA ARG A 258 4.48 5.62 1.17
C ARG A 258 4.50 4.12 0.91
N LEU A 259 5.69 3.56 0.80
CA LEU A 259 5.92 2.13 0.81
C LEU A 259 6.06 1.69 2.27
N VAL A 260 5.07 1.01 2.80
CA VAL A 260 4.97 0.74 4.24
C VAL A 260 4.69 -0.74 4.50
N ILE A 261 5.30 -1.30 5.55
CA ILE A 261 5.10 -2.73 5.87
C ILE A 261 3.64 -3.09 6.19
N GLU A 262 2.88 -2.16 6.78
CA GLU A 262 1.43 -2.26 6.93
C GLU A 262 0.79 -0.89 6.71
N GLY A 263 0.07 -0.74 5.59
CA GLY A 263 -0.59 0.51 5.20
C GLY A 263 -2.03 0.61 5.67
N ASP A 264 -2.55 1.84 5.68
CA ASP A 264 -3.98 2.08 5.79
C ASP A 264 -4.64 1.84 4.43
N ARG A 265 -5.55 0.88 4.37
CA ARG A 265 -6.27 0.56 3.12
C ARG A 265 -7.14 1.71 2.60
N LEU A 266 -7.53 2.63 3.46
CA LEU A 266 -8.36 3.79 3.11
C LEU A 266 -7.52 4.94 2.54
N ASP A 267 -6.20 4.91 2.75
CA ASP A 267 -5.30 5.89 2.16
C ASP A 267 -4.64 5.31 0.89
N PRO A 268 -4.98 5.83 -0.29
CA PRO A 268 -4.44 5.31 -1.55
C PRO A 268 -2.92 5.57 -1.72
N LEU A 269 -2.33 6.42 -0.89
CA LEU A 269 -0.90 6.69 -0.90
C LEU A 269 -0.10 5.70 -0.06
N ASP A 270 -0.74 4.97 0.85
CA ASP A 270 -0.12 3.86 1.55
C ASP A 270 -0.12 2.61 0.65
N VAL A 271 1.05 2.13 0.33
CA VAL A 271 1.28 0.90 -0.42
C VAL A 271 1.91 -0.11 0.50
N GLY A 272 1.17 -1.16 0.84
CA GLY A 272 1.71 -2.26 1.63
C GLY A 272 2.79 -3.01 0.85
N VAL A 273 3.97 -3.14 1.44
CA VAL A 273 5.10 -3.92 0.91
C VAL A 273 5.44 -5.05 1.88
N PRO A 274 5.99 -6.18 1.41
CA PRO A 274 6.34 -7.29 2.27
C PRO A 274 7.25 -6.88 3.43
N TYR A 275 7.03 -7.50 4.59
CA TYR A 275 8.00 -7.42 5.68
C TYR A 275 9.33 -8.05 5.26
N PRO A 276 10.50 -7.51 5.63
CA PRO A 276 11.77 -8.20 5.48
C PRO A 276 11.73 -9.55 6.21
N THR A 277 12.14 -10.61 5.50
CA THR A 277 12.32 -11.97 6.01
C THR A 277 13.80 -12.31 6.08
N GLY A 278 14.16 -13.48 6.54
CA GLY A 278 15.57 -13.90 6.61
C GLY A 278 16.17 -14.31 5.26
N PHE A 279 15.38 -14.49 4.20
CA PHE A 279 15.82 -14.96 2.90
C PHE A 279 16.08 -13.79 1.94
N HIS A 280 17.36 -13.58 1.55
CA HIS A 280 17.82 -12.51 0.67
C HIS A 280 18.65 -13.07 -0.48
N PRO A 281 17.99 -13.67 -1.50
CA PRO A 281 18.70 -14.30 -2.62
C PRO A 281 19.49 -13.27 -3.43
N ARG A 282 20.59 -13.72 -4.06
CA ARG A 282 21.44 -12.88 -4.92
C ARG A 282 20.98 -12.90 -6.37
N ARG A 283 20.36 -14.01 -6.79
CA ARG A 283 19.97 -14.26 -8.18
C ARG A 283 18.79 -15.22 -8.25
N ALA A 284 18.14 -15.27 -9.39
CA ALA A 284 17.00 -16.15 -9.64
C ALA A 284 17.29 -17.64 -9.37
N ALA A 285 18.52 -18.10 -9.61
CA ALA A 285 18.91 -19.48 -9.31
C ALA A 285 18.83 -19.81 -7.82
N ASP A 286 19.16 -18.86 -6.94
CA ASP A 286 19.09 -19.05 -5.49
C ASP A 286 17.63 -19.15 -5.02
N VAL A 287 16.73 -18.40 -5.67
CA VAL A 287 15.28 -18.51 -5.42
C VAL A 287 14.76 -19.88 -5.83
N ARG A 288 15.12 -20.33 -7.05
CA ARG A 288 14.69 -21.65 -7.56
C ARG A 288 15.19 -22.78 -6.64
N ALA A 289 16.45 -22.73 -6.20
CA ALA A 289 16.98 -23.72 -5.26
C ALA A 289 16.21 -23.74 -3.92
N TRP A 290 15.83 -22.57 -3.40
CA TRP A 290 15.01 -22.50 -2.19
C TRP A 290 13.60 -23.01 -2.42
N GLN A 291 12.97 -22.66 -3.55
CA GLN A 291 11.66 -23.14 -3.95
C GLN A 291 11.60 -24.68 -4.04
N GLU A 292 12.59 -25.28 -4.69
CA GLU A 292 12.74 -26.74 -4.77
C GLU A 292 12.91 -27.37 -3.38
N HIS A 293 13.76 -26.76 -2.54
CA HIS A 293 13.96 -27.24 -1.17
C HIS A 293 12.65 -27.24 -0.37
N VAL A 294 11.90 -26.13 -0.31
CA VAL A 294 10.69 -26.08 0.52
C VAL A 294 9.54 -26.94 -0.04
N LEU A 295 9.51 -27.20 -1.35
CA LEU A 295 8.57 -28.14 -1.95
C LEU A 295 8.90 -29.59 -1.63
N SER A 296 10.18 -29.95 -1.49
CA SER A 296 10.62 -31.32 -1.19
C SER A 296 10.42 -31.72 0.27
N LEU A 297 10.17 -30.76 1.17
CA LEU A 297 10.04 -31.03 2.60
C LEU A 297 8.80 -31.90 2.92
N ASP A 298 9.04 -32.95 3.72
CA ASP A 298 7.96 -33.67 4.39
C ASP A 298 7.39 -32.84 5.54
N ARG A 299 6.07 -32.64 5.53
CA ARG A 299 5.36 -31.80 6.49
C ARG A 299 4.42 -32.63 7.35
N ARG A 300 4.89 -32.93 8.54
CA ARG A 300 4.18 -33.81 9.47
C ARG A 300 3.01 -33.13 10.17
N ASN A 301 3.14 -31.81 10.46
CA ASN A 301 2.09 -31.06 11.12
C ASN A 301 1.02 -30.65 10.10
N LEU A 302 -0.25 -30.82 10.44
CA LEU A 302 -1.34 -30.26 9.66
C LEU A 302 -1.21 -28.72 9.64
N PHE A 303 -1.09 -28.10 10.84
CA PHE A 303 -0.87 -26.67 10.94
C PHE A 303 0.12 -26.29 12.05
N GLY A 304 0.60 -25.07 11.99
CA GLY A 304 1.48 -24.50 12.99
C GLY A 304 1.10 -23.06 13.36
N PHE A 305 1.33 -22.70 14.61
CA PHE A 305 1.11 -21.35 15.11
C PHE A 305 2.35 -20.84 15.87
N ALA A 306 2.80 -19.62 15.56
CA ALA A 306 3.83 -18.92 16.34
C ALA A 306 3.25 -17.61 16.87
N GLY A 307 3.19 -17.46 18.19
CA GLY A 307 2.64 -16.27 18.82
C GLY A 307 2.51 -16.39 20.32
N ALA A 308 2.17 -15.29 20.96
CA ALA A 308 1.82 -15.23 22.37
C ALA A 308 0.49 -14.49 22.54
N PRO A 309 -0.31 -14.84 23.55
CA PRO A 309 -1.43 -14.04 23.98
C PRO A 309 -0.99 -12.60 24.33
N ARG A 310 -1.90 -11.67 24.20
CA ARG A 310 -1.68 -10.29 24.57
C ARG A 310 -2.33 -10.01 25.92
N SER A 311 -1.55 -9.96 26.96
CA SER A 311 -2.04 -9.55 28.28
C SER A 311 -2.64 -8.14 28.21
N GLY A 312 -3.87 -7.98 28.72
CA GLY A 312 -4.56 -6.69 28.77
C GLY A 312 -5.43 -6.35 27.53
N PHE A 313 -5.50 -7.24 26.55
CA PHE A 313 -6.47 -7.12 25.45
C PHE A 313 -7.62 -8.09 25.71
N PRO A 314 -8.83 -7.61 26.05
CA PRO A 314 -10.02 -8.45 26.11
C PRO A 314 -10.21 -9.15 24.76
N ASP A 315 -10.60 -10.43 24.81
CA ASP A 315 -10.85 -11.24 23.61
C ASP A 315 -9.64 -11.37 22.67
N ASP A 316 -8.43 -11.58 23.20
CA ASP A 316 -7.28 -11.85 22.34
C ASP A 316 -7.51 -13.15 21.54
N PHE A 317 -7.53 -13.00 20.23
CA PHE A 317 -7.78 -14.11 19.31
C PHE A 317 -6.63 -15.13 19.27
N ARG A 318 -5.45 -14.78 19.78
CA ARG A 318 -4.30 -15.69 19.82
C ARG A 318 -4.45 -16.77 20.88
N ASP A 319 -5.18 -16.48 21.99
CA ASP A 319 -5.55 -17.50 22.98
C ASP A 319 -6.41 -18.58 22.34
N VAL A 320 -7.46 -18.17 21.60
CA VAL A 320 -8.31 -19.11 20.85
C VAL A 320 -7.51 -20.00 19.91
N LEU A 321 -6.48 -19.46 19.24
CA LEU A 321 -5.65 -20.25 18.33
C LEU A 321 -4.68 -21.19 19.05
N LEU A 322 -4.26 -20.86 20.26
CA LEU A 322 -3.46 -21.77 21.10
C LEU A 322 -4.34 -22.91 21.60
N GLU A 323 -5.57 -22.64 22.06
CA GLU A 323 -6.55 -23.63 22.44
C GLU A 323 -6.88 -24.57 21.26
N GLU A 324 -7.18 -24.04 20.06
CA GLU A 324 -7.37 -24.84 18.84
C GLU A 324 -6.18 -25.76 18.51
N CYS A 325 -4.96 -25.28 18.81
CA CYS A 325 -3.76 -26.10 18.61
C CYS A 325 -3.61 -27.22 19.66
N GLU A 326 -3.96 -26.94 20.92
CA GLU A 326 -3.97 -27.94 21.99
C GLU A 326 -5.03 -29.01 21.74
N ASP A 327 -6.26 -28.60 21.39
CA ASP A 327 -7.39 -29.48 21.09
C ASP A 327 -7.13 -30.35 19.84
N ALA A 328 -6.43 -29.85 18.86
CA ALA A 328 -6.04 -30.63 17.67
C ALA A 328 -5.04 -31.74 17.99
N GLY A 329 -4.29 -31.60 19.08
CA GLY A 329 -3.27 -32.58 19.50
C GLY A 329 -1.92 -32.39 18.79
N SER A 330 -0.88 -32.89 19.44
CA SER A 330 0.52 -32.67 18.99
C SER A 330 0.92 -33.39 17.70
N ASP A 331 0.09 -34.28 17.20
CA ASP A 331 0.22 -34.95 15.90
C ASP A 331 -0.36 -34.14 14.75
N ARG A 332 -1.22 -33.15 15.03
CA ARG A 332 -1.84 -32.26 14.07
C ARG A 332 -1.29 -30.86 14.14
N CYS A 333 -1.11 -30.27 15.33
CA CYS A 333 -0.64 -28.94 15.53
C CYS A 333 0.67 -28.87 16.32
N ARG A 334 1.49 -27.88 15.95
CA ARG A 334 2.63 -27.45 16.75
C ARG A 334 2.53 -25.94 16.97
N ALA A 335 2.81 -25.51 18.20
CA ALA A 335 2.89 -24.10 18.54
C ALA A 335 4.31 -23.71 18.98
N VAL A 336 4.72 -22.50 18.64
CA VAL A 336 5.88 -21.81 19.24
C VAL A 336 5.32 -20.68 20.08
N ASP A 337 5.43 -20.84 21.41
CA ASP A 337 5.00 -19.83 22.37
C ASP A 337 6.03 -18.70 22.47
N CYS A 338 5.59 -17.49 22.16
CA CYS A 338 6.41 -16.28 22.19
C CYS A 338 6.27 -15.52 23.52
N ARG A 339 5.66 -16.09 24.58
CA ARG A 339 5.58 -15.47 25.90
C ARG A 339 6.98 -15.34 26.51
N GLY A 340 7.31 -14.15 26.99
CA GLY A 340 8.61 -13.88 27.63
C GLY A 340 9.80 -13.85 26.67
N THR A 341 9.61 -14.17 25.38
CA THR A 341 10.63 -14.08 24.35
C THR A 341 10.07 -13.35 23.14
N ARG A 342 10.93 -12.65 22.41
CA ARG A 342 10.55 -12.16 21.08
C ARG A 342 10.76 -13.31 20.10
N CYS A 343 9.68 -13.84 19.52
CA CYS A 343 9.81 -14.81 18.44
C CYS A 343 10.69 -14.32 17.27
N ASN A 344 10.86 -13.02 17.17
CA ASN A 344 11.78 -12.39 16.23
C ASN A 344 13.27 -12.65 16.57
N ASP A 345 13.59 -12.88 17.83
CA ASP A 345 14.95 -13.20 18.29
C ASP A 345 15.30 -14.66 18.01
N ASP A 346 14.30 -15.53 17.92
CA ASP A 346 14.41 -16.93 17.47
C ASP A 346 13.63 -17.19 16.18
N GLY A 347 14.00 -16.44 15.12
CA GLY A 347 13.45 -16.64 13.79
C GLY A 347 13.63 -18.08 13.26
N ALA A 348 14.62 -18.78 13.77
CA ALA A 348 14.86 -20.18 13.43
C ALA A 348 13.77 -21.12 13.94
N ALA A 349 13.26 -20.90 15.18
CA ALA A 349 12.16 -21.73 15.71
C ALA A 349 10.89 -21.53 14.89
N VAL A 350 10.56 -20.28 14.54
CA VAL A 350 9.40 -19.97 13.69
C VAL A 350 9.54 -20.57 12.29
N MET A 351 10.71 -20.44 11.68
CA MET A 351 10.98 -20.99 10.34
C MET A 351 10.91 -22.54 10.36
N ARG A 352 11.51 -23.18 11.36
CA ARG A 352 11.43 -24.65 11.54
C ARG A 352 9.98 -25.11 11.69
N LEU A 353 9.17 -24.40 12.48
CA LEU A 353 7.74 -24.69 12.64
C LEU A 353 7.02 -24.66 11.30
N PHE A 354 7.19 -23.57 10.53
CA PHE A 354 6.47 -23.40 9.27
C PHE A 354 6.96 -24.34 8.16
N MET A 355 8.26 -24.66 8.12
CA MET A 355 8.78 -25.69 7.20
C MET A 355 8.25 -27.09 7.53
N GLY A 356 7.91 -27.37 8.79
CA GLY A 356 7.32 -28.64 9.22
C GLY A 356 5.79 -28.71 9.10
N SER A 357 5.12 -27.60 8.77
CA SER A 357 3.67 -27.51 8.77
C SER A 357 3.10 -27.34 7.35
N ARG A 358 1.94 -27.94 7.06
CA ARG A 358 1.22 -27.74 5.78
C ARG A 358 0.57 -26.37 5.72
N PHE A 359 -0.03 -25.95 6.85
CA PHE A 359 -0.67 -24.65 7.02
C PHE A 359 -0.03 -23.88 8.18
N CYS A 360 -0.14 -22.56 8.17
CA CYS A 360 0.34 -21.70 9.25
C CYS A 360 -0.73 -20.66 9.61
N LEU A 361 -1.08 -20.57 10.90
CA LEU A 361 -2.12 -19.67 11.37
C LEU A 361 -1.59 -18.23 11.45
N GLN A 362 -2.29 -17.31 10.80
CA GLN A 362 -1.91 -15.92 10.70
C GLN A 362 -3.00 -14.99 11.27
N PRO A 363 -3.11 -14.88 12.60
CA PRO A 363 -3.95 -13.86 13.23
C PRO A 363 -3.36 -12.47 13.00
N ARG A 364 -4.16 -11.45 13.32
CA ARG A 364 -3.66 -10.06 13.31
C ARG A 364 -2.46 -9.90 14.26
N GLY A 365 -1.57 -8.94 13.90
CA GLY A 365 -0.50 -8.42 14.74
C GLY A 365 -0.99 -7.30 15.66
N ASP A 366 -0.14 -6.30 15.90
CA ASP A 366 -0.53 -5.03 16.53
C ASP A 366 -1.43 -4.24 15.58
N SER A 367 -1.30 -4.46 14.30
CA SER A 367 -2.20 -4.09 13.24
C SER A 367 -2.79 -5.35 12.57
N PHE A 368 -3.15 -5.28 11.29
CA PHE A 368 -3.86 -6.36 10.60
C PHE A 368 -2.95 -7.48 10.13
N THR A 369 -1.66 -7.22 9.95
CA THR A 369 -0.68 -8.19 9.44
C THR A 369 0.41 -8.48 10.48
N ARG A 370 1.28 -9.38 10.11
CA ARG A 370 2.48 -9.77 10.88
C ARG A 370 3.57 -10.20 9.91
N ARG A 371 4.84 -10.00 10.30
CA ARG A 371 5.98 -10.57 9.58
C ARG A 371 5.82 -12.07 9.33
N SER A 372 5.27 -12.81 10.29
CA SER A 372 5.10 -14.27 10.20
C SER A 372 4.27 -14.73 9.00
N LEU A 373 3.43 -13.87 8.40
CA LEU A 373 2.76 -14.17 7.13
C LEU A 373 3.79 -14.44 6.01
N PHE A 374 4.79 -13.57 5.91
CA PHE A 374 5.82 -13.68 4.89
C PHE A 374 6.80 -14.81 5.20
N ASP A 375 7.19 -14.99 6.47
CA ASP A 375 8.00 -16.14 6.89
C ASP A 375 7.29 -17.48 6.60
N CYS A 376 5.96 -17.56 6.79
CA CYS A 376 5.14 -18.69 6.42
C CYS A 376 5.19 -19.00 4.93
N MET A 377 5.01 -17.96 4.08
CA MET A 377 5.01 -18.12 2.62
C MET A 377 6.41 -18.47 2.10
N VAL A 378 7.47 -17.87 2.65
CA VAL A 378 8.87 -18.20 2.35
C VAL A 378 9.21 -19.63 2.76
N ALA A 379 8.63 -20.12 3.86
CA ALA A 379 8.74 -21.52 4.27
C ALA A 379 7.94 -22.49 3.38
N GLY A 380 7.17 -22.02 2.40
CA GLY A 380 6.34 -22.82 1.49
C GLY A 380 5.15 -23.47 2.17
N ALA A 381 4.64 -22.90 3.28
CA ALA A 381 3.39 -23.31 3.94
C ALA A 381 2.23 -22.44 3.46
N VAL A 382 1.00 -22.96 3.56
CA VAL A 382 -0.21 -22.24 3.15
C VAL A 382 -0.70 -21.38 4.32
N PRO A 383 -0.81 -20.05 4.19
CA PRO A 383 -1.31 -19.21 5.26
C PRO A 383 -2.82 -19.38 5.47
N VAL A 384 -3.21 -19.47 6.74
CA VAL A 384 -4.60 -19.44 7.20
C VAL A 384 -4.89 -18.07 7.76
N LEU A 385 -5.80 -17.33 7.14
CA LEU A 385 -6.13 -15.95 7.46
C LEU A 385 -7.48 -15.87 8.17
N PHE A 386 -7.59 -14.96 9.14
CA PHE A 386 -8.80 -14.76 9.93
C PHE A 386 -9.44 -13.38 9.70
N TRP A 387 -8.74 -12.51 8.99
CA TRP A 387 -9.20 -11.20 8.51
C TRP A 387 -8.77 -11.01 7.06
N ARG A 388 -9.66 -10.49 6.23
CA ARG A 388 -9.32 -10.19 4.83
C ARG A 388 -8.21 -9.14 4.73
N ARG A 389 -8.18 -8.18 5.67
CA ARG A 389 -7.16 -7.12 5.75
C ARG A 389 -5.76 -7.63 6.02
N THR A 390 -5.59 -8.84 6.57
CA THR A 390 -4.26 -9.40 6.86
C THR A 390 -3.39 -9.48 5.62
N ALA A 391 -3.97 -9.84 4.46
CA ALA A 391 -3.21 -10.01 3.24
C ALA A 391 -3.91 -9.42 2.00
N TYR A 392 -5.21 -9.74 1.78
CA TYR A 392 -5.89 -9.50 0.51
C TYR A 392 -6.00 -8.02 0.14
N ASP A 393 -6.24 -7.16 1.12
CA ASP A 393 -6.38 -5.72 0.90
C ASP A 393 -5.05 -4.96 1.03
N ALA A 394 -4.10 -5.48 1.82
CA ALA A 394 -2.86 -4.78 2.15
C ALA A 394 -1.79 -4.86 1.05
N TYR A 395 -1.64 -6.04 0.39
CA TYR A 395 -0.49 -6.31 -0.49
C TYR A 395 -0.89 -6.51 -1.96
N ARG A 396 -1.72 -5.59 -2.47
CA ARG A 396 -2.34 -5.68 -3.81
C ARG A 396 -1.36 -5.71 -4.99
N TRP A 397 -0.14 -5.21 -4.82
CA TRP A 397 0.90 -5.26 -5.84
C TRP A 397 1.66 -6.58 -5.83
N PHE A 398 1.61 -7.32 -4.73
CA PHE A 398 2.43 -8.50 -4.45
C PHE A 398 1.65 -9.81 -4.52
N LEU A 399 0.40 -9.78 -4.10
CA LEU A 399 -0.45 -10.97 -4.01
C LEU A 399 -1.57 -10.94 -5.08
N PRO A 400 -1.85 -12.07 -5.75
CA PRO A 400 -2.85 -12.13 -6.79
C PRO A 400 -4.26 -11.93 -6.21
N ARG A 401 -5.05 -11.10 -6.89
CA ARG A 401 -6.44 -10.81 -6.53
C ARG A 401 -7.40 -11.71 -7.31
N GLY A 402 -8.48 -12.13 -6.62
CA GLY A 402 -9.47 -13.03 -7.18
C GLY A 402 -9.06 -14.51 -7.17
N GLU A 403 -7.84 -14.81 -6.72
CA GLU A 403 -7.29 -16.16 -6.62
C GLU A 403 -6.93 -16.53 -5.16
N GLU A 404 -7.50 -15.83 -4.17
CA GLU A 404 -7.11 -15.95 -2.77
C GLU A 404 -7.20 -17.39 -2.25
N GLY A 405 -8.21 -18.15 -2.71
CA GLY A 405 -8.37 -19.57 -2.37
C GLY A 405 -7.33 -20.51 -2.99
N GLU A 406 -6.52 -20.05 -3.98
CA GLU A 406 -5.47 -20.86 -4.57
C GLU A 406 -4.18 -20.87 -3.75
N TRP A 407 -3.98 -19.89 -2.87
CA TRP A 407 -2.75 -19.74 -2.08
C TRP A 407 -2.97 -19.58 -0.58
N SER A 408 -4.21 -19.43 -0.10
CA SER A 408 -4.54 -19.24 1.32
C SER A 408 -5.85 -19.92 1.69
N VAL A 409 -6.06 -20.12 2.99
CA VAL A 409 -7.34 -20.52 3.57
C VAL A 409 -7.88 -19.35 4.37
N PHE A 410 -9.16 -19.02 4.20
CA PHE A 410 -9.84 -18.03 5.02
C PHE A 410 -10.82 -18.71 5.98
N ILE A 411 -10.67 -18.44 7.27
CA ILE A 411 -11.60 -18.86 8.33
C ILE A 411 -12.11 -17.61 9.02
N ASP A 412 -13.43 -17.38 9.02
CA ASP A 412 -13.99 -16.22 9.73
C ASP A 412 -13.76 -16.38 11.24
N ARG A 413 -13.03 -15.44 11.83
CA ARG A 413 -12.74 -15.41 13.27
C ARG A 413 -13.98 -15.45 14.15
N ARG A 414 -15.10 -14.92 13.66
CA ARG A 414 -16.36 -14.90 14.43
C ARG A 414 -16.93 -16.30 14.55
N ALA A 415 -16.94 -17.07 13.46
CA ALA A 415 -17.40 -18.44 13.46
C ALA A 415 -16.53 -19.33 14.38
N LEU A 416 -15.20 -19.09 14.38
CA LEU A 416 -14.27 -19.80 15.26
C LEU A 416 -14.53 -19.47 16.74
N ARG A 417 -14.69 -18.17 17.10
CA ARG A 417 -14.93 -17.75 18.49
C ARG A 417 -16.21 -18.29 19.12
N VAL A 418 -17.25 -18.49 18.33
CA VAL A 418 -18.52 -19.07 18.83
C VAL A 418 -18.55 -20.58 18.77
N GLY A 419 -17.44 -21.23 18.42
CA GLY A 419 -17.33 -22.69 18.36
C GLY A 419 -18.09 -23.35 17.21
N ASN A 420 -18.56 -22.58 16.22
CA ASN A 420 -19.27 -23.14 15.07
C ASN A 420 -18.34 -23.79 14.04
N VAL A 421 -17.06 -23.52 14.11
CA VAL A 421 -16.03 -23.99 13.18
C VAL A 421 -14.76 -24.28 13.97
N SER A 422 -14.10 -25.41 13.71
CA SER A 422 -12.76 -25.73 14.21
C SER A 422 -11.73 -25.54 13.11
N VAL A 423 -10.56 -25.01 13.46
CA VAL A 423 -9.41 -24.90 12.54
C VAL A 423 -9.04 -26.27 11.97
N ARG A 424 -8.97 -27.27 12.83
CA ARG A 424 -8.64 -28.65 12.44
C ARG A 424 -9.61 -29.17 11.39
N ASP A 425 -10.92 -29.11 11.65
CA ASP A 425 -11.94 -29.69 10.77
C ASP A 425 -11.94 -29.02 9.39
N VAL A 426 -11.77 -27.70 9.33
CA VAL A 426 -11.65 -26.99 8.07
C VAL A 426 -10.41 -27.45 7.29
N LEU A 427 -9.27 -27.58 7.95
CA LEU A 427 -8.01 -27.91 7.28
C LEU A 427 -7.92 -29.39 6.87
N GLU A 428 -8.51 -30.32 7.64
CA GLU A 428 -8.65 -31.72 7.27
C GLU A 428 -9.57 -31.93 6.06
N GLY A 429 -10.47 -30.99 5.80
CA GLY A 429 -11.32 -30.98 4.60
C GLY A 429 -10.56 -30.76 3.28
N TYR A 430 -9.31 -30.32 3.32
CA TYR A 430 -8.48 -30.12 2.12
C TYR A 430 -7.77 -31.42 1.74
N SER A 431 -8.03 -31.92 0.53
CA SER A 431 -7.30 -33.10 0.02
C SER A 431 -5.81 -32.79 -0.14
N GLU A 432 -4.93 -33.78 0.01
CA GLU A 432 -3.48 -33.62 -0.16
C GLU A 432 -3.10 -33.03 -1.52
N ARG A 433 -3.83 -33.43 -2.58
CA ARG A 433 -3.66 -32.87 -3.93
C ARG A 433 -3.97 -31.37 -3.95
N ARG A 434 -4.99 -30.91 -3.23
CA ARG A 434 -5.34 -29.48 -3.14
C ARG A 434 -4.28 -28.71 -2.36
N VAL A 435 -3.86 -29.22 -1.21
CA VAL A 435 -2.80 -28.61 -0.40
C VAL A 435 -1.50 -28.49 -1.18
N ARG A 436 -1.13 -29.53 -1.95
CA ARG A 436 0.06 -29.48 -2.80
C ARG A 436 -0.01 -28.32 -3.81
N ARG A 437 -1.11 -28.18 -4.56
CA ARG A 437 -1.29 -27.09 -5.52
C ARG A 437 -1.24 -25.70 -4.84
N MET A 438 -1.88 -25.57 -3.67
CA MET A 438 -1.83 -24.31 -2.91
C MET A 438 -0.40 -23.98 -2.50
N ARG A 439 0.37 -24.95 -2.06
CA ARG A 439 1.79 -24.78 -1.71
C ARG A 439 2.63 -24.39 -2.94
N GLU A 440 2.41 -25.05 -4.07
CA GLU A 440 3.07 -24.69 -5.34
C GLU A 440 2.80 -23.23 -5.67
N ARG A 441 1.55 -22.78 -5.53
CA ARG A 441 1.17 -21.39 -5.77
C ARG A 441 1.82 -20.40 -4.78
N VAL A 442 1.90 -20.76 -3.49
CA VAL A 442 2.62 -19.98 -2.47
C VAL A 442 4.09 -19.85 -2.81
N VAL A 443 4.73 -20.96 -3.17
CA VAL A 443 6.17 -21.03 -3.47
C VAL A 443 6.52 -20.25 -4.74
N GLU A 444 5.66 -20.27 -5.74
CA GLU A 444 5.80 -19.45 -6.96
C GLU A 444 5.87 -17.94 -6.64
N MET A 445 5.20 -17.49 -5.59
CA MET A 445 5.18 -16.07 -5.19
C MET A 445 6.42 -15.63 -4.40
N ILE A 446 7.27 -16.54 -3.92
CA ILE A 446 8.41 -16.21 -3.04
C ILE A 446 9.27 -15.05 -3.60
N PRO A 447 9.69 -15.01 -4.89
CA PRO A 447 10.56 -13.94 -5.35
C PRO A 447 10.01 -12.56 -5.04
N ARG A 448 8.74 -12.30 -5.33
CA ARG A 448 8.08 -11.00 -5.12
C ARG A 448 7.79 -10.66 -3.65
N LEU A 449 8.08 -11.56 -2.72
CA LEU A 449 7.87 -11.37 -1.27
C LEU A 449 9.18 -11.15 -0.51
N VAL A 450 10.33 -11.24 -1.16
CA VAL A 450 11.65 -11.13 -0.55
C VAL A 450 12.47 -10.02 -1.19
N TYR A 451 13.40 -9.45 -0.44
CA TYR A 451 14.32 -8.42 -0.92
C TYR A 451 15.66 -9.08 -1.26
N GLY A 452 16.02 -9.12 -2.53
CA GLY A 452 17.31 -9.64 -2.96
C GLY A 452 18.48 -8.84 -2.41
N SER A 453 19.62 -9.49 -2.22
CA SER A 453 20.85 -8.85 -1.71
C SER A 453 21.74 -8.27 -2.80
N SER A 454 21.51 -8.64 -4.08
CA SER A 454 22.23 -8.08 -5.23
C SER A 454 21.75 -6.67 -5.58
N PRO A 455 22.65 -5.75 -5.93
CA PRO A 455 22.29 -4.42 -6.45
C PRO A 455 21.39 -4.47 -7.69
N ASP A 456 21.64 -5.42 -8.58
CA ASP A 456 20.98 -5.54 -9.89
C ASP A 456 19.68 -6.36 -9.87
N GLY A 457 19.15 -6.68 -8.66
CA GLY A 457 17.98 -7.54 -8.51
C GLY A 457 18.34 -9.02 -8.70
N LEU A 458 17.35 -9.85 -9.03
CA LEU A 458 17.50 -11.31 -9.13
C LEU A 458 17.98 -11.79 -10.50
N GLY A 459 17.83 -10.97 -11.53
CA GLY A 459 18.14 -11.35 -12.92
C GLY A 459 17.14 -12.34 -13.53
N ASP A 460 17.40 -12.80 -14.73
CA ASP A 460 16.56 -13.76 -15.49
C ASP A 460 15.09 -13.33 -15.62
N GLY A 461 14.77 -12.02 -15.58
CA GLY A 461 13.42 -11.50 -15.63
C GLY A 461 12.59 -11.79 -14.37
N MET A 462 13.22 -12.13 -13.26
CA MET A 462 12.57 -12.39 -11.97
C MET A 462 12.62 -11.13 -11.09
N ASP A 463 11.46 -10.58 -10.79
CA ASP A 463 11.33 -9.41 -9.92
C ASP A 463 11.34 -9.82 -8.44
N ASP A 464 12.12 -9.11 -7.62
CA ASP A 464 12.05 -9.17 -6.16
C ASP A 464 11.00 -8.16 -5.62
N ALA A 465 10.84 -8.11 -4.31
CA ALA A 465 9.86 -7.22 -3.68
C ALA A 465 10.15 -5.73 -3.98
N LEU A 466 11.41 -5.33 -4.10
CA LEU A 466 11.76 -3.95 -4.46
C LEU A 466 11.42 -3.66 -5.93
N ASP A 467 11.74 -4.56 -6.86
CA ASP A 467 11.45 -4.39 -8.29
C ASP A 467 9.93 -4.25 -8.52
N VAL A 468 9.12 -5.08 -7.86
CA VAL A 468 7.65 -4.98 -7.88
C VAL A 468 7.18 -3.62 -7.33
N ALA A 469 7.74 -3.17 -6.20
CA ALA A 469 7.38 -1.89 -5.59
C ALA A 469 7.73 -0.71 -6.50
N LEU A 470 8.93 -0.69 -7.07
CA LEU A 470 9.40 0.38 -7.96
C LEU A 470 8.60 0.41 -9.27
N GLY A 471 8.32 -0.74 -9.86
CA GLY A 471 7.45 -0.84 -11.02
C GLY A 471 6.07 -0.24 -10.77
N GLY A 472 5.49 -0.51 -9.59
CA GLY A 472 4.23 0.06 -9.15
C GLY A 472 4.29 1.58 -8.93
N VAL A 473 5.35 2.09 -8.29
CA VAL A 473 5.58 3.54 -8.07
C VAL A 473 5.72 4.27 -9.39
N LEU A 474 6.59 3.79 -10.29
CA LEU A 474 6.84 4.41 -11.58
C LEU A 474 5.58 4.40 -12.47
N LYS A 475 4.81 3.30 -12.46
CA LYS A 475 3.51 3.22 -13.15
C LYS A 475 2.52 4.25 -12.61
N ARG A 476 2.43 4.39 -11.27
CA ARG A 476 1.56 5.36 -10.59
C ARG A 476 1.93 6.80 -10.98
N PHE A 477 3.21 7.15 -10.95
CA PHE A 477 3.65 8.52 -11.22
C PHE A 477 3.51 8.88 -12.69
N ARG A 478 3.76 7.97 -13.61
CA ARG A 478 3.48 8.19 -15.04
C ARG A 478 2.00 8.44 -15.31
N HIS A 479 1.13 7.66 -14.68
CA HIS A 479 -0.32 7.85 -14.82
C HIS A 479 -0.77 9.21 -14.28
N ARG A 480 -0.28 9.61 -13.10
CA ARG A 480 -0.57 10.93 -12.52
C ARG A 480 -0.05 12.07 -13.40
N ARG A 481 1.17 11.98 -13.91
CA ARG A 481 1.76 12.98 -14.83
C ARG A 481 0.90 13.13 -16.08
N TRP A 482 0.41 12.03 -16.62
CA TRP A 482 -0.49 12.03 -17.77
C TRP A 482 -1.82 12.73 -17.45
N SER A 483 -2.44 12.43 -16.31
CA SER A 483 -3.70 13.07 -15.88
C SER A 483 -3.55 14.56 -15.67
N ILE A 484 -2.48 15.01 -14.98
CA ILE A 484 -2.19 16.43 -14.77
C ILE A 484 -1.96 17.15 -16.09
N GLY A 485 -1.19 16.56 -17.01
CA GLY A 485 -0.95 17.14 -18.33
C GLY A 485 -2.21 17.27 -19.19
N HIS A 486 -3.18 16.36 -19.03
CA HIS A 486 -4.48 16.47 -19.70
C HIS A 486 -5.36 17.54 -19.08
N GLU A 487 -5.41 17.66 -17.75
CA GLU A 487 -6.13 18.72 -17.06
C GLU A 487 -5.54 20.10 -17.42
N GLU A 488 -4.22 20.27 -17.48
CA GLU A 488 -3.57 21.50 -17.92
C GLU A 488 -3.87 21.80 -19.40
N LEU A 489 -3.92 20.78 -20.26
CA LEU A 489 -4.25 20.96 -21.67
C LEU A 489 -5.71 21.39 -21.86
N GLU A 490 -6.64 20.77 -21.12
CA GLU A 490 -8.06 21.14 -21.14
C GLU A 490 -8.28 22.56 -20.60
N LEU A 491 -7.59 22.94 -19.51
CA LEU A 491 -7.63 24.29 -18.97
C LEU A 491 -7.06 25.33 -19.96
N ASN A 492 -5.94 25.03 -20.61
CA ASN A 492 -5.35 25.91 -21.62
C ASN A 492 -6.22 26.02 -22.87
N LEU A 493 -6.85 24.94 -23.32
CA LEU A 493 -7.79 24.96 -24.43
C LEU A 493 -9.04 25.77 -24.09
N SER A 494 -9.59 25.63 -22.88
CA SER A 494 -10.74 26.41 -22.42
C SER A 494 -10.39 27.89 -22.28
N GLN A 495 -9.17 28.25 -21.85
CA GLN A 495 -8.70 29.65 -21.83
C GLN A 495 -8.46 30.20 -23.23
N LEU A 496 -7.98 29.39 -24.17
CA LEU A 496 -7.84 29.79 -25.58
C LEU A 496 -9.22 30.01 -26.21
N GLU A 497 -10.20 29.14 -25.96
CA GLU A 497 -11.58 29.32 -26.43
C GLU A 497 -12.24 30.56 -25.82
N LEU A 498 -12.00 30.85 -24.53
CA LEU A 498 -12.45 32.10 -23.90
C LEU A 498 -11.79 33.34 -24.52
N ASN A 499 -10.51 33.32 -24.87
CA ASN A 499 -9.81 34.41 -25.52
C ASN A 499 -10.23 34.59 -27.01
N PHE A 500 -10.61 33.51 -27.70
CA PHE A 500 -11.17 33.58 -29.05
C PHE A 500 -12.62 34.12 -29.04
N SER A 501 -13.42 33.80 -28.03
CA SER A 501 -14.82 34.25 -27.94
C SER A 501 -14.95 35.74 -27.59
N THR A 502 -13.98 36.33 -26.92
CA THR A 502 -13.99 37.77 -26.61
C THR A 502 -13.62 38.67 -27.82
N SER A 503 -13.04 38.09 -28.89
CA SER A 503 -12.74 38.86 -30.12
C SER A 503 -13.84 38.75 -31.21
N TRP A 504 -14.90 37.97 -31.00
CA TRP A 504 -15.96 37.69 -31.99
C TRP A 504 -17.39 37.83 -31.46
N ILE A 505 -17.66 38.61 -30.40
CA ILE A 505 -19.01 38.91 -29.95
C ILE A 505 -19.43 40.30 -30.42
N GLU A 506 -19.68 40.42 -31.75
CA GLU A 506 -20.75 41.23 -32.30
C GLU A 506 -21.52 40.38 -33.32
N SER A 507 -22.37 39.48 -32.87
CA SER A 507 -23.67 39.15 -33.46
C SER A 507 -24.35 38.00 -32.65
N ASN A 508 -25.51 38.36 -32.22
CA ASN A 508 -26.48 37.63 -31.44
C ASN A 508 -26.85 36.24 -31.97
N TYR A 509 -27.25 35.39 -31.04
CA TYR A 509 -27.90 34.09 -31.16
C TYR A 509 -26.97 32.84 -31.18
N PHE A 510 -26.46 32.45 -30.03
CA PHE A 510 -26.28 30.99 -29.69
C PHE A 510 -25.87 30.75 -28.21
N CYS A 511 -26.44 31.44 -27.26
CA CYS A 511 -26.01 31.39 -25.86
C CYS A 511 -26.93 30.48 -24.95
N GLY A 512 -27.73 29.58 -25.54
CA GLY A 512 -28.73 28.83 -24.78
C GLY A 512 -28.41 27.38 -24.41
N LEU A 513 -27.49 26.71 -25.12
CA LEU A 513 -27.30 25.25 -24.93
C LEU A 513 -26.01 24.83 -24.23
N PHE A 514 -24.99 25.67 -24.19
CA PHE A 514 -23.72 25.29 -23.57
C PHE A 514 -23.68 25.52 -22.04
N THR A 515 -24.50 26.43 -21.54
CA THR A 515 -24.56 26.74 -20.09
C THR A 515 -25.19 25.62 -19.27
N PHE A 516 -26.02 24.76 -19.89
CA PHE A 516 -26.73 23.67 -19.16
C PHE A 516 -25.85 22.45 -18.86
N THR A 517 -24.81 22.20 -19.65
CA THR A 517 -23.94 21.02 -19.49
C THR A 517 -22.82 21.27 -18.47
N VAL A 518 -22.33 22.50 -18.36
CA VAL A 518 -21.28 22.88 -17.40
C VAL A 518 -21.84 23.04 -15.99
N THR A 519 -23.09 23.49 -15.84
CA THR A 519 -23.71 23.67 -14.52
C THR A 519 -24.02 22.35 -13.81
N ILE A 520 -24.27 21.27 -14.55
CA ILE A 520 -24.52 19.93 -13.96
C ILE A 520 -23.22 19.30 -13.42
N PHE A 521 -22.05 19.55 -14.04
CA PHE A 521 -20.78 18.98 -13.56
C PHE A 521 -20.15 19.80 -12.42
N VAL A 522 -20.34 21.10 -12.36
CA VAL A 522 -19.84 21.96 -11.27
C VAL A 522 -20.73 21.88 -10.04
N GLY A 523 -22.06 21.72 -10.22
CA GLY A 523 -23.02 21.60 -9.10
C GLY A 523 -22.85 20.35 -8.22
N PHE A 524 -22.24 19.28 -8.73
CA PHE A 524 -21.99 18.06 -7.94
C PHE A 524 -20.76 18.16 -7.02
N ARG A 525 -19.87 19.14 -7.22
CA ARG A 525 -18.68 19.32 -6.36
C ARG A 525 -18.94 20.21 -5.13
N GLU A 526 -19.94 21.06 -5.14
CA GLU A 526 -20.23 21.96 -4.01
C GLU A 526 -21.13 21.38 -2.92
N HIS A 527 -21.81 20.24 -3.15
CA HIS A 527 -22.70 19.63 -2.15
C HIS A 527 -22.03 18.62 -1.21
N CYS A 528 -20.74 18.26 -1.43
CA CYS A 528 -20.00 17.38 -0.51
C CYS A 528 -19.15 18.10 0.56
N SER A 529 -19.11 19.42 0.61
CA SER A 529 -18.23 20.16 1.52
C SER A 529 -18.89 20.89 2.69
N ARG A 530 -20.17 20.63 2.99
CA ARG A 530 -20.83 21.23 4.16
C ARG A 530 -21.58 20.18 4.99
N ALA A 531 -20.84 19.42 5.78
CA ALA A 531 -21.36 18.79 6.99
C ALA A 531 -21.00 19.69 8.19
N PRO A 532 -21.96 20.06 9.07
CA PRO A 532 -21.68 21.00 10.15
C PRO A 532 -20.92 20.34 11.30
N ALA A 533 -19.99 21.10 11.87
CA ALA A 533 -18.98 20.72 12.87
C ALA A 533 -19.51 20.47 14.31
N TRP A 534 -20.76 20.00 14.51
CA TRP A 534 -21.30 19.81 15.87
C TRP A 534 -21.67 18.37 16.26
N ALA A 535 -21.23 17.36 15.51
CA ALA A 535 -21.50 15.94 15.81
C ALA A 535 -20.38 15.20 16.57
N PHE A 536 -19.39 15.89 17.15
CA PHE A 536 -18.39 15.26 18.01
C PHE A 536 -18.57 15.67 19.48
N GLY A 537 -19.51 15.02 20.14
CA GLY A 537 -19.61 15.02 21.60
C GLY A 537 -18.56 14.09 22.23
N ARG A 538 -17.93 14.59 23.27
CA ARG A 538 -16.98 13.92 24.20
C ARG A 538 -17.24 12.42 24.37
N TRP A 539 -16.22 11.58 24.04
CA TRP A 539 -16.07 10.23 24.58
C TRP A 539 -14.60 10.03 25.02
N GLY A 540 -14.43 9.38 26.15
CA GLY A 540 -13.20 9.27 26.91
C GLY A 540 -12.07 8.50 26.21
N THR A 541 -10.91 8.88 26.59
CA THR A 541 -9.60 8.35 26.25
C THR A 541 -9.49 6.88 26.65
N THR A 542 -9.47 5.98 25.69
CA THR A 542 -8.89 4.62 25.61
C THR A 542 -9.65 3.66 24.70
N THR A 543 -10.91 3.90 24.37
CA THR A 543 -11.75 2.97 23.60
C THR A 543 -11.86 3.26 22.09
N ALA A 544 -11.48 4.46 21.65
CA ALA A 544 -11.65 4.87 20.25
C ALA A 544 -10.79 4.06 19.25
N TRP A 545 -9.64 3.58 19.67
CA TRP A 545 -8.76 2.78 18.80
C TRP A 545 -9.29 1.37 18.56
N GLN A 546 -9.98 0.81 19.53
CA GLN A 546 -10.54 -0.55 19.47
C GLN A 546 -11.88 -0.57 18.73
N GLN A 547 -12.73 0.44 18.92
CA GLN A 547 -14.05 0.54 18.28
C GLN A 547 -13.96 0.85 16.78
N GLN A 548 -13.02 1.69 16.35
CA GLN A 548 -12.78 1.99 14.93
C GLN A 548 -12.28 0.77 14.13
N ASN A 549 -11.70 -0.23 14.80
CA ASN A 549 -11.23 -1.47 14.18
C ASN A 549 -12.33 -2.53 14.04
N ASP A 550 -13.37 -2.48 14.86
CA ASP A 550 -14.45 -3.46 14.84
C ASP A 550 -15.65 -3.03 13.96
N ASP A 551 -15.97 -1.73 13.91
CA ASP A 551 -17.10 -1.20 13.10
C ASP A 551 -16.81 -1.13 11.59
N ALA A 552 -15.54 -1.06 11.19
CA ALA A 552 -15.17 -1.06 9.78
C ALA A 552 -15.17 -2.47 9.12
N SER A 553 -15.70 -3.49 9.78
CA SER A 553 -15.81 -4.86 9.26
C SER A 553 -17.16 -5.18 8.59
N ASN A 554 -18.06 -4.18 8.44
CA ASN A 554 -19.40 -4.36 7.87
C ASN A 554 -19.55 -3.89 6.41
N PHE A 555 -18.45 -3.67 5.67
CA PHE A 555 -18.52 -3.43 4.23
C PHE A 555 -17.53 -4.29 3.46
#